data_e8a1ed8bf0fed5ddd55d3efec9ba3f7d
#
_entry.id   e8a1ed8bf0fed5ddd55d3efec9ba3f7d
#
_cell.length_a   1.000
_cell.length_b   1.000
_cell.length_c   1.000
_cell.angle_alpha   90.00
_cell.angle_beta   90.00
_cell.angle_gamma   90.00
#
_symmetry.space_group_name_H-M   'P 1'
#
loop_
_entity.id
_entity.type
_entity.pdbx_description
1 polymer ?
#
loop_
_entity_poly.entity_id
_entity_poly.type
_entity_poly.pdbx_seq_one_letter_code
_entity_poly.pdbx_strand_id
1 'polypeptide(L)'
;MAVVGSALAGCATQGATTLDTSAPVHLTMWSGQSDQAEKLLQALVDEYEDDHPNVTIDMSPGASSTDELLQKLAASFAGNDSPDISYTFGSWASQLERSDRTLDLRDTIEEPDVAWDEFTQAARNTAQPTGGKVIGFPAVVDNISLLYNTTVFDRAGVAYPTADWTWEDFRKAAKQLTEKDSNTFGYGYSVSGSEETTWQMWPHLWQNGGAILSEDGKQAAFDSAAGVDALSFLRDMAVDDRSVYLDQTDTKFAQLFESDRIGMITSGPWELSALKTAGTSYGVVQLPGTDGDHQTVSGPDLWTLFDNKDVNRAYWATDFVKWLTAKEQDERFNVAVGNLPLRSSEATSEAFLQQAKALPGLDVMQENSANAKQTRPTVPGYNGLSEAFGNAVAHVLQGDGDPKTALRQASDAADKALRQG
;
A
#
# COMPACT_ATOMS: atom_id res chain seq x y z
N MET A 1 14.86 1.50 -64.52
CA MET A 1 14.08 1.22 -63.35
C MET A 1 14.73 1.93 -62.16
N ALA A 2 14.15 3.03 -61.75
CA ALA A 2 14.63 3.81 -60.62
C ALA A 2 13.80 3.37 -59.40
N VAL A 3 14.47 2.87 -58.37
CA VAL A 3 13.85 2.51 -57.08
C VAL A 3 13.81 3.79 -56.25
N VAL A 4 12.62 4.32 -56.04
CA VAL A 4 12.37 5.43 -55.10
C VAL A 4 12.23 4.82 -53.71
N GLY A 5 13.27 4.98 -52.89
CA GLY A 5 13.22 4.64 -51.48
C GLY A 5 12.47 5.71 -50.71
N SER A 6 11.25 5.39 -50.24
CA SER A 6 10.51 6.25 -49.31
C SER A 6 11.15 6.10 -47.90
N ALA A 7 11.86 7.13 -47.47
CA ALA A 7 12.29 7.28 -46.09
C ALA A 7 11.05 7.64 -45.25
N LEU A 8 10.56 6.74 -44.47
CA LEU A 8 9.65 7.02 -43.37
C LEU A 8 10.43 7.77 -42.28
N ALA A 9 10.37 9.10 -42.33
CA ALA A 9 10.79 9.93 -41.21
C ALA A 9 9.78 9.74 -40.08
N GLY A 10 10.15 8.94 -39.07
CA GLY A 10 9.46 8.92 -37.79
C GLY A 10 9.63 10.29 -37.15
N CYS A 11 8.61 11.13 -37.22
CA CYS A 11 8.52 12.33 -36.40
C CYS A 11 8.38 11.88 -34.95
N ALA A 12 9.50 11.81 -34.21
CA ALA A 12 9.44 11.96 -32.78
C ALA A 12 8.91 13.38 -32.53
N THR A 13 7.65 13.50 -32.12
CA THR A 13 7.08 14.78 -31.70
C THR A 13 7.86 15.21 -30.45
N GLN A 14 8.71 16.24 -30.59
CA GLN A 14 9.26 16.90 -29.40
C GLN A 14 8.10 17.47 -28.60
N GLY A 15 8.09 17.19 -27.29
CA GLY A 15 7.09 17.74 -26.38
C GLY A 15 7.12 19.27 -26.38
N ALA A 16 6.02 19.89 -25.96
CA ALA A 16 5.89 21.34 -25.88
C ALA A 16 6.91 21.90 -24.85
N THR A 17 7.62 22.95 -25.23
CA THR A 17 8.61 23.63 -24.37
C THR A 17 8.09 24.96 -23.82
N THR A 18 6.93 25.41 -24.28
CA THR A 18 6.25 26.63 -23.82
C THR A 18 4.83 26.27 -23.44
N LEU A 19 4.40 26.70 -22.27
CA LEU A 19 3.07 26.42 -21.77
C LEU A 19 2.00 27.12 -22.63
N ASP A 20 1.06 26.33 -23.12
CA ASP A 20 -0.18 26.78 -23.77
C ASP A 20 -1.34 25.96 -23.20
N THR A 21 -2.05 26.53 -22.23
CA THR A 21 -3.17 25.88 -21.57
C THR A 21 -4.42 25.72 -22.45
N SER A 22 -4.43 26.29 -23.63
CA SER A 22 -5.50 26.14 -24.62
C SER A 22 -5.25 25.01 -25.63
N ALA A 23 -4.02 24.52 -25.71
CA ALA A 23 -3.65 23.44 -26.62
C ALA A 23 -4.31 22.12 -26.21
N PRO A 24 -4.73 21.29 -27.18
CA PRO A 24 -5.19 19.93 -26.85
C PRO A 24 -4.08 19.11 -26.19
N VAL A 25 -4.41 18.46 -25.10
CA VAL A 25 -3.49 17.60 -24.34
C VAL A 25 -4.11 16.22 -24.15
N HIS A 26 -3.30 15.19 -24.32
CA HIS A 26 -3.64 13.81 -24.06
C HIS A 26 -2.72 13.28 -22.96
N LEU A 27 -3.32 12.94 -21.80
CA LEU A 27 -2.63 12.38 -20.65
C LEU A 27 -2.87 10.86 -20.58
N THR A 28 -1.90 10.14 -20.04
CA THR A 28 -2.03 8.73 -19.73
C THR A 28 -1.94 8.52 -18.22
N MET A 29 -2.88 7.74 -17.66
CA MET A 29 -2.96 7.46 -16.23
C MET A 29 -3.03 5.96 -15.95
N TRP A 30 -2.17 5.47 -15.04
CA TRP A 30 -2.26 4.12 -14.51
C TRP A 30 -2.83 4.18 -13.09
N SER A 31 -4.07 3.75 -12.96
CA SER A 31 -4.85 3.94 -11.73
C SER A 31 -4.44 3.02 -10.58
N GLY A 32 -3.91 1.82 -10.89
CA GLY A 32 -3.67 0.80 -9.87
C GLY A 32 -4.95 0.26 -9.21
N GLN A 33 -6.13 0.66 -9.71
CA GLN A 33 -7.42 0.34 -9.12
C GLN A 33 -8.15 -0.75 -9.92
N SER A 34 -9.16 -1.34 -9.30
CA SER A 34 -10.03 -2.34 -9.94
C SER A 34 -11.50 -2.14 -9.54
N ASP A 35 -12.40 -2.85 -10.22
CA ASP A 35 -13.81 -2.98 -9.85
C ASP A 35 -14.55 -1.66 -9.59
N GLN A 36 -15.03 -1.46 -8.35
CA GLN A 36 -15.79 -0.26 -7.99
C GLN A 36 -14.89 0.98 -7.88
N ALA A 37 -13.68 0.82 -7.36
CA ALA A 37 -12.74 1.93 -7.23
C ALA A 37 -12.36 2.50 -8.61
N GLU A 38 -12.09 1.61 -9.58
CA GLU A 38 -11.81 1.99 -10.96
C GLU A 38 -12.97 2.80 -11.57
N LYS A 39 -14.22 2.35 -11.37
CA LYS A 39 -15.41 3.05 -11.90
C LYS A 39 -15.63 4.42 -11.27
N LEU A 40 -15.40 4.55 -9.96
CA LEU A 40 -15.52 5.85 -9.28
C LEU A 40 -14.44 6.82 -9.75
N LEU A 41 -13.22 6.33 -9.90
CA LEU A 41 -12.11 7.13 -10.43
C LEU A 41 -12.37 7.56 -11.87
N GLN A 42 -12.89 6.64 -12.72
CA GLN A 42 -13.27 6.98 -14.10
C GLN A 42 -14.34 8.07 -14.14
N ALA A 43 -15.35 8.02 -13.26
CA ALA A 43 -16.37 9.07 -13.22
C ALA A 43 -15.79 10.45 -12.83
N LEU A 44 -14.75 10.49 -12.00
CA LEU A 44 -14.04 11.73 -11.68
C LEU A 44 -13.19 12.20 -12.86
N VAL A 45 -12.56 11.29 -13.60
CA VAL A 45 -11.85 11.61 -14.84
C VAL A 45 -12.81 12.22 -15.87
N ASP A 46 -13.96 11.58 -16.11
CA ASP A 46 -14.97 12.05 -17.07
C ASP A 46 -15.47 13.46 -16.69
N GLU A 47 -15.70 13.73 -15.40
CA GLU A 47 -16.10 15.04 -14.90
C GLU A 47 -15.02 16.12 -15.13
N TYR A 48 -13.76 15.78 -14.88
CA TYR A 48 -12.66 16.70 -15.12
C TYR A 48 -12.51 17.03 -16.60
N GLU A 49 -12.67 16.04 -17.49
CA GLU A 49 -12.64 16.24 -18.95
C GLU A 49 -13.81 17.12 -19.45
N ASP A 50 -15.01 16.97 -18.85
CA ASP A 50 -16.17 17.81 -19.18
C ASP A 50 -15.91 19.28 -18.86
N ASP A 51 -15.21 19.56 -17.76
CA ASP A 51 -14.82 20.93 -17.36
C ASP A 51 -13.59 21.46 -18.15
N HIS A 52 -12.79 20.57 -18.72
CA HIS A 52 -11.55 20.89 -19.45
C HIS A 52 -11.52 20.27 -20.85
N PRO A 53 -12.33 20.77 -21.81
CA PRO A 53 -12.57 20.09 -23.11
C PRO A 53 -11.33 19.98 -24.03
N ASN A 54 -10.23 20.60 -23.66
CA ASN A 54 -8.94 20.42 -24.34
C ASN A 54 -8.04 19.34 -23.71
N VAL A 55 -8.47 18.73 -22.60
CA VAL A 55 -7.74 17.65 -21.93
C VAL A 55 -8.45 16.33 -22.14
N THR A 56 -7.69 15.28 -22.42
CA THR A 56 -8.17 13.90 -22.46
C THR A 56 -7.25 13.03 -21.61
N ILE A 57 -7.83 12.17 -20.75
CA ILE A 57 -7.08 11.29 -19.85
C ILE A 57 -7.39 9.83 -20.17
N ASP A 58 -6.45 9.14 -20.79
CA ASP A 58 -6.55 7.70 -21.04
C ASP A 58 -6.16 6.93 -19.77
N MET A 59 -7.18 6.55 -18.99
CA MET A 59 -7.00 5.83 -17.74
C MET A 59 -7.06 4.32 -17.95
N SER A 60 -6.19 3.58 -17.26
CA SER A 60 -6.19 2.11 -17.21
C SER A 60 -5.65 1.63 -15.86
N PRO A 61 -5.95 0.39 -15.43
CA PRO A 61 -5.40 -0.17 -14.21
C PRO A 61 -3.86 -0.20 -14.18
N GLY A 62 -3.23 -0.23 -15.33
CA GLY A 62 -1.77 -0.32 -15.46
C GLY A 62 -1.26 -1.75 -15.38
N ALA A 63 -1.52 -2.45 -14.29
CA ALA A 63 -1.14 -3.85 -14.05
C ALA A 63 -2.14 -4.53 -13.12
N SER A 64 -2.04 -5.85 -12.98
CA SER A 64 -2.94 -6.66 -12.14
C SER A 64 -2.42 -6.86 -10.71
N SER A 65 -1.16 -6.53 -10.47
CA SER A 65 -0.54 -6.63 -9.15
C SER A 65 0.49 -5.52 -8.92
N THR A 66 0.87 -5.32 -7.67
CA THR A 66 1.88 -4.36 -7.22
C THR A 66 3.21 -4.55 -7.95
N ASP A 67 3.73 -5.77 -7.96
CA ASP A 67 5.04 -6.06 -8.55
C ASP A 67 5.04 -5.89 -10.07
N GLU A 68 3.94 -6.26 -10.73
CA GLU A 68 3.77 -6.04 -12.17
C GLU A 68 3.73 -4.55 -12.51
N LEU A 69 3.08 -3.72 -11.67
CA LEU A 69 3.02 -2.28 -11.91
C LEU A 69 4.41 -1.63 -11.79
N LEU A 70 5.20 -2.01 -10.80
CA LEU A 70 6.57 -1.52 -10.65
C LEU A 70 7.46 -1.93 -11.82
N GLN A 71 7.37 -3.19 -12.25
CA GLN A 71 8.11 -3.70 -13.42
C GLN A 71 7.70 -2.96 -14.70
N LYS A 72 6.40 -2.70 -14.88
CA LYS A 72 5.88 -1.95 -16.03
C LYS A 72 6.40 -0.51 -16.03
N LEU A 73 6.41 0.17 -14.87
CA LEU A 73 6.99 1.50 -14.73
C LEU A 73 8.49 1.50 -15.11
N ALA A 74 9.26 0.56 -14.57
CA ALA A 74 10.68 0.45 -14.89
C ALA A 74 10.93 0.22 -16.38
N ALA A 75 10.12 -0.63 -17.02
CA ALA A 75 10.19 -0.87 -18.48
C ALA A 75 9.81 0.37 -19.28
N SER A 76 8.81 1.14 -18.86
CA SER A 76 8.37 2.37 -19.53
C SER A 76 9.46 3.46 -19.53
N PHE A 77 10.25 3.53 -18.47
CA PHE A 77 11.39 4.46 -18.38
C PHE A 77 12.46 4.15 -19.44
N ALA A 78 12.73 2.86 -19.67
CA ALA A 78 13.68 2.43 -20.70
C ALA A 78 13.14 2.71 -22.12
N GLY A 79 11.82 2.59 -22.32
CA GLY A 79 11.13 2.89 -23.58
C GLY A 79 10.88 4.38 -23.82
N ASN A 80 11.08 5.22 -22.82
CA ASN A 80 10.70 6.64 -22.83
C ASN A 80 9.20 6.85 -23.11
N ASP A 81 8.37 5.96 -22.54
CA ASP A 81 6.92 5.87 -22.71
C ASP A 81 6.23 5.73 -21.33
N SER A 82 6.67 6.55 -20.37
CA SER A 82 6.06 6.58 -19.05
C SER A 82 4.68 7.24 -19.08
N PRO A 83 3.73 6.80 -18.21
CA PRO A 83 2.48 7.52 -18.04
C PRO A 83 2.76 8.95 -17.54
N ASP A 84 1.78 9.84 -17.62
CA ASP A 84 1.86 11.15 -16.97
C ASP A 84 1.59 11.04 -15.48
N ILE A 85 0.68 10.15 -15.12
CA ILE A 85 0.23 9.90 -13.75
C ILE A 85 0.22 8.39 -13.50
N SER A 86 0.76 7.95 -12.38
CA SER A 86 0.56 6.57 -11.93
C SER A 86 0.30 6.51 -10.44
N TYR A 87 -0.61 5.64 -10.04
CA TYR A 87 -0.63 5.13 -8.68
C TYR A 87 0.70 4.42 -8.41
N THR A 88 1.30 4.71 -7.26
CA THR A 88 2.57 4.10 -6.85
C THR A 88 2.58 3.85 -5.36
N PHE A 89 3.08 2.70 -4.97
CA PHE A 89 3.26 2.39 -3.56
C PHE A 89 4.34 3.27 -2.94
N GLY A 90 4.09 3.75 -1.73
CA GLY A 90 5.00 4.64 -1.02
C GLY A 90 6.41 4.06 -0.83
N SER A 91 6.53 2.74 -0.72
CA SER A 91 7.81 2.03 -0.67
C SER A 91 8.68 2.24 -1.93
N TRP A 92 8.11 2.64 -3.07
CA TRP A 92 8.84 2.90 -4.30
C TRP A 92 9.32 4.34 -4.43
N ALA A 93 8.81 5.25 -3.60
CA ALA A 93 8.97 6.70 -3.77
C ALA A 93 10.45 7.12 -3.93
N SER A 94 11.34 6.59 -3.13
CA SER A 94 12.78 6.89 -3.22
C SER A 94 13.42 6.38 -4.53
N GLN A 95 13.04 5.19 -4.97
CA GLN A 95 13.50 4.65 -6.25
C GLN A 95 12.99 5.49 -7.43
N LEU A 96 11.73 5.93 -7.38
CA LEU A 96 11.12 6.77 -8.41
C LEU A 96 11.75 8.16 -8.44
N GLU A 97 12.00 8.80 -7.29
CA GLU A 97 12.70 10.08 -7.22
C GLU A 97 14.09 10.01 -7.89
N ARG A 98 14.84 8.94 -7.61
CA ARG A 98 16.19 8.75 -8.17
C ARG A 98 16.21 8.40 -9.65
N SER A 99 15.11 7.93 -10.23
CA SER A 99 15.02 7.64 -11.67
C SER A 99 15.14 8.90 -12.53
N ASP A 100 15.03 10.10 -11.93
CA ASP A 100 14.97 11.40 -12.59
C ASP A 100 13.86 11.49 -13.67
N ARG A 101 12.82 10.68 -13.49
CA ARG A 101 11.64 10.64 -14.38
C ARG A 101 10.43 11.33 -13.78
N THR A 102 10.47 11.72 -12.50
CA THR A 102 9.37 12.38 -11.83
C THR A 102 9.44 13.90 -12.00
N LEU A 103 8.28 14.54 -11.97
CA LEU A 103 8.19 15.99 -11.81
C LEU A 103 8.70 16.39 -10.42
N ASP A 104 8.99 17.67 -10.26
CA ASP A 104 9.27 18.29 -8.97
C ASP A 104 8.13 19.25 -8.62
N LEU A 105 7.34 18.89 -7.61
CA LEU A 105 6.14 19.60 -7.23
C LEU A 105 6.32 20.50 -6.00
N ARG A 106 7.59 20.81 -5.61
CA ARG A 106 7.86 21.64 -4.43
C ARG A 106 7.20 23.01 -4.47
N ASP A 107 7.18 23.65 -5.66
CA ASP A 107 6.52 24.93 -5.81
C ASP A 107 4.98 24.79 -5.77
N THR A 108 4.46 23.67 -6.31
CA THR A 108 3.02 23.38 -6.35
C THR A 108 2.44 23.17 -4.95
N ILE A 109 3.15 22.46 -4.06
CA ILE A 109 2.64 22.22 -2.70
C ILE A 109 2.57 23.46 -1.83
N GLU A 110 3.24 24.54 -2.20
CA GLU A 110 3.18 25.84 -1.53
C GLU A 110 1.94 26.68 -1.95
N GLU A 111 1.20 26.23 -2.97
CA GLU A 111 -0.02 26.90 -3.41
C GLU A 111 -1.11 26.78 -2.33
N PRO A 112 -1.79 27.88 -1.95
CA PRO A 112 -2.73 27.88 -0.82
C PRO A 112 -3.90 26.91 -0.96
N ASP A 113 -4.36 26.66 -2.18
CA ASP A 113 -5.47 25.76 -2.50
C ASP A 113 -5.11 24.26 -2.36
N VAL A 114 -3.83 23.93 -2.36
CA VAL A 114 -3.35 22.56 -2.09
C VAL A 114 -3.58 22.15 -0.64
N ALA A 115 -3.49 23.09 0.30
CA ALA A 115 -3.61 22.84 1.74
C ALA A 115 -2.72 21.67 2.21
N TRP A 116 -1.43 21.69 1.78
CA TRP A 116 -0.49 20.59 1.96
C TRP A 116 -0.38 20.08 3.40
N ASP A 117 -0.48 21.01 4.37
CA ASP A 117 -0.36 20.68 5.79
C ASP A 117 -1.54 19.87 6.35
N GLU A 118 -2.66 19.78 5.63
CA GLU A 118 -3.78 18.93 6.01
C GLU A 118 -3.54 17.44 5.74
N PHE A 119 -2.66 17.10 4.80
CA PHE A 119 -2.23 15.70 4.61
C PHE A 119 -1.46 15.21 5.84
N THR A 120 -1.57 13.93 6.15
CA THR A 120 -0.83 13.35 7.27
C THR A 120 0.68 13.51 7.10
N GLN A 121 1.42 13.62 8.20
CA GLN A 121 2.89 13.75 8.14
C GLN A 121 3.52 12.55 7.42
N ALA A 122 2.97 11.33 7.62
CA ALA A 122 3.41 10.12 6.95
C ALA A 122 3.28 10.23 5.41
N ALA A 123 2.12 10.71 4.93
CA ALA A 123 1.86 10.90 3.51
C ALA A 123 2.78 11.96 2.89
N ARG A 124 2.98 13.09 3.58
CA ARG A 124 3.92 14.14 3.13
C ARG A 124 5.36 13.63 3.03
N ASN A 125 5.82 12.89 4.05
CA ASN A 125 7.17 12.31 4.04
C ASN A 125 7.33 11.27 2.92
N THR A 126 6.29 10.50 2.63
CA THR A 126 6.30 9.55 1.51
C THR A 126 6.40 10.26 0.16
N ALA A 127 5.67 11.38 -0.02
CA ALA A 127 5.71 12.18 -1.24
C ALA A 127 7.06 12.90 -1.46
N GLN A 128 7.84 13.10 -0.38
CA GLN A 128 9.17 13.73 -0.40
C GLN A 128 10.22 12.80 0.25
N PRO A 129 10.52 11.64 -0.34
CA PRO A 129 11.18 10.52 0.33
C PRO A 129 12.60 10.81 0.81
N THR A 130 13.36 11.62 0.09
CA THR A 130 14.76 11.97 0.44
C THR A 130 14.91 13.40 0.97
N GLY A 131 13.77 14.13 1.14
CA GLY A 131 13.79 15.57 1.41
C GLY A 131 14.16 16.43 0.20
N GLY A 132 14.27 15.83 -0.98
CA GLY A 132 14.52 16.48 -2.26
C GLY A 132 13.24 16.91 -2.98
N LYS A 133 12.94 16.27 -4.11
CA LYS A 133 11.72 16.53 -4.87
C LYS A 133 10.47 16.08 -4.13
N VAL A 134 9.35 16.78 -4.33
CA VAL A 134 8.01 16.25 -4.11
C VAL A 134 7.58 15.60 -5.41
N ILE A 135 7.36 14.28 -5.43
CA ILE A 135 7.18 13.50 -6.66
C ILE A 135 5.73 13.19 -7.00
N GLY A 136 4.81 13.52 -6.12
CA GLY A 136 3.38 13.23 -6.28
C GLY A 136 2.55 13.77 -5.14
N PHE A 137 1.26 13.48 -5.18
CA PHE A 137 0.30 13.77 -4.13
C PHE A 137 -0.11 12.47 -3.42
N PRO A 138 -0.50 12.51 -2.14
CA PRO A 138 -1.07 11.34 -1.47
C PRO A 138 -2.28 10.80 -2.23
N ALA A 139 -2.29 9.48 -2.48
CA ALA A 139 -3.38 8.80 -3.18
C ALA A 139 -4.26 8.00 -2.21
N VAL A 140 -3.63 7.33 -1.25
CA VAL A 140 -4.29 6.52 -0.22
C VAL A 140 -3.52 6.66 1.09
N VAL A 141 -4.24 6.64 2.20
CA VAL A 141 -3.70 6.48 3.55
C VAL A 141 -4.39 5.28 4.18
N ASP A 142 -3.63 4.42 4.80
CA ASP A 142 -4.11 3.18 5.39
C ASP A 142 -3.33 2.78 6.65
N ASN A 143 -3.80 1.75 7.31
CA ASN A 143 -3.10 1.02 8.36
C ASN A 143 -3.63 -0.42 8.45
N ILE A 144 -2.89 -1.28 9.14
CA ILE A 144 -3.33 -2.64 9.42
C ILE A 144 -4.04 -2.70 10.77
N SER A 145 -5.17 -3.39 10.79
CA SER A 145 -5.93 -3.75 11.99
C SER A 145 -6.18 -5.26 12.03
N LEU A 146 -6.65 -5.79 13.15
CA LEU A 146 -7.09 -7.17 13.28
C LEU A 146 -8.57 -7.26 12.89
N LEU A 147 -8.87 -8.00 11.81
CA LEU A 147 -10.21 -8.39 11.42
C LEU A 147 -10.49 -9.81 11.93
N TYR A 148 -11.65 -10.01 12.52
CA TYR A 148 -12.07 -11.33 13.02
C TYR A 148 -13.44 -11.72 12.47
N ASN A 149 -13.59 -12.98 12.05
CA ASN A 149 -14.84 -13.53 11.52
C ASN A 149 -15.71 -14.02 12.66
N THR A 150 -16.81 -13.33 12.93
CA THR A 150 -17.69 -13.63 14.05
C THR A 150 -18.38 -14.98 13.91
N THR A 151 -18.69 -15.43 12.68
CA THR A 151 -19.26 -16.77 12.43
C THR A 151 -18.30 -17.88 12.88
N VAL A 152 -17.01 -17.72 12.59
CA VAL A 152 -15.98 -18.71 12.99
C VAL A 152 -15.79 -18.71 14.51
N PHE A 153 -15.75 -17.54 15.13
CA PHE A 153 -15.65 -17.40 16.60
C PHE A 153 -16.84 -18.01 17.32
N ASP A 154 -18.06 -17.71 16.87
CA ASP A 154 -19.30 -18.23 17.46
C ASP A 154 -19.38 -19.75 17.34
N ARG A 155 -19.02 -20.29 16.18
CA ARG A 155 -18.99 -21.74 15.93
C ARG A 155 -18.03 -22.45 16.88
N ALA A 156 -16.87 -21.85 17.14
CA ALA A 156 -15.86 -22.40 18.04
C ALA A 156 -16.12 -22.11 19.53
N GLY A 157 -17.08 -21.23 19.86
CA GLY A 157 -17.33 -20.78 21.23
C GLY A 157 -16.19 -19.98 21.85
N VAL A 158 -15.43 -19.26 21.03
CA VAL A 158 -14.29 -18.40 21.44
C VAL A 158 -14.79 -16.96 21.61
N ALA A 159 -14.35 -16.29 22.68
CA ALA A 159 -14.67 -14.89 22.91
C ALA A 159 -14.02 -14.00 21.85
N TYR A 160 -14.72 -12.95 21.42
CA TYR A 160 -14.22 -11.99 20.43
C TYR A 160 -13.00 -11.24 20.95
N PRO A 161 -12.10 -10.80 20.03
CA PRO A 161 -10.99 -9.93 20.35
C PRO A 161 -11.45 -8.61 20.99
N THR A 162 -10.65 -8.12 21.93
CA THR A 162 -10.81 -6.81 22.55
C THR A 162 -9.59 -5.94 22.26
N ALA A 163 -9.70 -4.64 22.48
CA ALA A 163 -8.62 -3.70 22.18
C ALA A 163 -7.34 -3.91 23.01
N ASP A 164 -7.41 -4.64 24.12
CA ASP A 164 -6.30 -4.95 25.01
C ASP A 164 -5.68 -6.34 24.78
N TRP A 165 -6.07 -7.03 23.68
CA TRP A 165 -5.48 -8.33 23.36
C TRP A 165 -3.97 -8.25 23.19
N THR A 166 -3.30 -9.25 23.75
CA THR A 166 -1.90 -9.54 23.52
C THR A 166 -1.71 -10.52 22.37
N TRP A 167 -0.49 -10.63 21.85
CA TRP A 167 -0.17 -11.65 20.84
C TRP A 167 -0.32 -13.08 21.40
N GLU A 168 -0.23 -13.26 22.71
CA GLU A 168 -0.51 -14.55 23.35
C GLU A 168 -2.01 -14.90 23.30
N ASP A 169 -2.89 -13.92 23.57
CA ASP A 169 -4.34 -14.10 23.42
C ASP A 169 -4.71 -14.43 21.98
N PHE A 170 -4.09 -13.72 21.03
CA PHE A 170 -4.24 -13.98 19.60
C PHE A 170 -3.86 -15.42 19.22
N ARG A 171 -2.65 -15.87 19.62
CA ARG A 171 -2.18 -17.25 19.37
C ARG A 171 -3.10 -18.28 19.97
N LYS A 172 -3.55 -18.07 21.21
CA LYS A 172 -4.48 -18.97 21.90
C LYS A 172 -5.80 -19.06 21.16
N ALA A 173 -6.37 -17.93 20.74
CA ALA A 173 -7.60 -17.92 19.95
C ALA A 173 -7.39 -18.61 18.60
N ALA A 174 -6.31 -18.33 17.88
CA ALA A 174 -6.00 -18.97 16.62
C ALA A 174 -5.97 -20.50 16.72
N LYS A 175 -5.40 -21.04 17.80
CA LYS A 175 -5.41 -22.50 18.05
C LYS A 175 -6.83 -23.04 18.29
N GLN A 176 -7.66 -22.32 19.04
CA GLN A 176 -9.03 -22.73 19.34
C GLN A 176 -9.96 -22.66 18.11
N LEU A 177 -9.72 -21.70 17.21
CA LEU A 177 -10.48 -21.53 15.98
C LEU A 177 -10.09 -22.54 14.88
N THR A 178 -8.95 -23.22 15.04
CA THR A 178 -8.44 -24.14 14.03
C THR A 178 -9.12 -25.50 14.11
N GLU A 179 -9.83 -25.87 13.07
CA GLU A 179 -10.51 -27.16 12.93
C GLU A 179 -9.99 -27.90 11.68
N LYS A 180 -9.23 -28.96 11.90
CA LYS A 180 -8.60 -29.73 10.83
C LYS A 180 -9.61 -30.41 9.90
N ASP A 181 -10.69 -30.93 10.46
CA ASP A 181 -11.70 -31.69 9.70
C ASP A 181 -12.51 -30.81 8.75
N SER A 182 -12.74 -29.54 9.11
CA SER A 182 -13.42 -28.55 8.28
C SER A 182 -12.46 -27.72 7.42
N ASN A 183 -11.14 -27.92 7.56
CA ASN A 183 -10.09 -27.12 6.93
C ASN A 183 -10.27 -25.61 7.24
N THR A 184 -10.59 -25.32 8.50
CA THR A 184 -10.68 -23.97 9.06
C THR A 184 -9.40 -23.63 9.81
N PHE A 185 -8.87 -22.43 9.57
CA PHE A 185 -7.65 -21.94 10.22
C PHE A 185 -7.97 -20.77 11.13
N GLY A 186 -7.22 -20.65 12.22
CA GLY A 186 -7.39 -19.52 13.14
C GLY A 186 -6.88 -18.20 12.56
N TYR A 187 -5.84 -18.22 11.74
CA TYR A 187 -5.23 -17.05 11.14
C TYR A 187 -4.84 -17.30 9.68
N GLY A 188 -4.87 -16.25 8.86
CA GLY A 188 -4.38 -16.26 7.48
C GLY A 188 -3.22 -15.29 7.31
N TYR A 189 -2.12 -15.73 6.69
CA TYR A 189 -0.91 -14.94 6.49
C TYR A 189 -0.29 -15.19 5.11
N SER A 190 0.17 -14.12 4.45
CA SER A 190 0.89 -14.23 3.18
C SER A 190 2.31 -14.77 3.38
N VAL A 191 2.71 -15.71 2.53
CA VAL A 191 4.06 -16.27 2.43
C VAL A 191 4.53 -16.32 0.98
N SER A 192 4.09 -15.37 0.16
CA SER A 192 4.56 -15.20 -1.22
C SER A 192 5.99 -14.67 -1.29
N GLY A 193 6.48 -14.07 -0.20
CA GLY A 193 7.75 -13.34 -0.16
C GLY A 193 7.66 -11.91 -0.68
N SER A 194 6.45 -11.46 -1.05
CA SER A 194 6.15 -10.12 -1.53
C SER A 194 6.18 -9.05 -0.44
N GLU A 195 5.88 -7.82 -0.81
CA GLU A 195 5.66 -6.72 0.12
C GLU A 195 4.51 -7.02 1.10
N GLU A 196 3.48 -7.77 0.69
CA GLU A 196 2.39 -8.20 1.58
C GLU A 196 2.90 -9.07 2.73
N THR A 197 3.83 -9.98 2.48
CA THR A 197 4.48 -10.78 3.53
C THR A 197 5.22 -9.91 4.54
N THR A 198 5.96 -8.91 4.07
CA THR A 198 6.78 -8.03 4.93
C THR A 198 5.95 -6.99 5.66
N TRP A 199 4.97 -6.42 4.98
CA TRP A 199 4.07 -5.41 5.52
C TRP A 199 3.40 -5.86 6.81
N GLN A 200 2.84 -7.06 6.82
CA GLN A 200 2.19 -7.66 7.98
C GLN A 200 3.17 -7.99 9.12
N MET A 201 4.48 -8.14 8.82
CA MET A 201 5.49 -8.49 9.81
C MET A 201 6.09 -7.28 10.54
N TRP A 202 6.07 -6.09 9.93
CA TRP A 202 6.70 -4.91 10.52
C TRP A 202 6.14 -4.52 11.89
N PRO A 203 4.83 -4.55 12.14
CA PRO A 203 4.29 -4.32 13.49
C PRO A 203 4.86 -5.26 14.55
N HIS A 204 4.99 -6.55 14.23
CA HIS A 204 5.59 -7.52 15.16
C HIS A 204 7.04 -7.17 15.50
N LEU A 205 7.84 -6.79 14.51
CA LEU A 205 9.22 -6.37 14.71
C LEU A 205 9.30 -5.16 15.64
N TRP A 206 8.53 -4.12 15.36
CA TRP A 206 8.56 -2.85 16.10
C TRP A 206 8.04 -3.00 17.54
N GLN A 207 6.95 -3.71 17.75
CA GLN A 207 6.38 -3.95 19.07
C GLN A 207 7.32 -4.78 19.97
N ASN A 208 8.24 -5.56 19.39
CA ASN A 208 9.31 -6.24 20.11
C ASN A 208 10.57 -5.38 20.28
N GLY A 209 10.53 -4.10 19.94
CA GLY A 209 11.65 -3.17 20.06
C GLY A 209 12.70 -3.28 18.96
N GLY A 210 12.38 -3.97 17.85
CA GLY A 210 13.26 -4.06 16.68
C GLY A 210 13.11 -2.88 15.72
N ALA A 211 13.98 -2.83 14.72
CA ALA A 211 13.97 -1.84 13.65
C ALA A 211 14.20 -2.51 12.30
N ILE A 212 13.67 -1.91 11.23
CA ILE A 212 13.92 -2.37 9.86
C ILE A 212 15.34 -2.01 9.43
N LEU A 213 15.75 -0.77 9.73
CA LEU A 213 17.03 -0.20 9.37
C LEU A 213 17.82 0.27 10.60
N SER A 214 19.13 0.34 10.46
CA SER A 214 20.00 1.07 11.38
C SER A 214 19.62 2.56 11.46
N GLU A 215 20.04 3.25 12.53
CA GLU A 215 19.73 4.67 12.74
C GLU A 215 20.17 5.58 11.58
N ASP A 216 21.27 5.22 10.90
CA ASP A 216 21.76 5.96 9.73
C ASP A 216 21.11 5.54 8.41
N GLY A 217 20.16 4.60 8.44
CA GLY A 217 19.40 4.11 7.28
C GLY A 217 20.19 3.29 6.26
N LYS A 218 21.43 2.86 6.60
CA LYS A 218 22.35 2.25 5.61
C LYS A 218 22.47 0.74 5.68
N GLN A 219 21.97 0.13 6.74
CA GLN A 219 22.04 -1.30 6.97
C GLN A 219 20.70 -1.83 7.45
N ALA A 220 20.43 -3.08 7.16
CA ALA A 220 19.33 -3.81 7.76
C ALA A 220 19.55 -4.00 9.26
N ALA A 221 18.49 -3.96 10.07
CA ALA A 221 18.53 -4.12 11.53
C ALA A 221 17.52 -5.15 12.05
N PHE A 222 16.82 -5.79 11.17
CA PHE A 222 15.75 -6.76 11.52
C PHE A 222 16.28 -8.13 11.99
N ASP A 223 17.58 -8.44 11.85
CA ASP A 223 18.20 -9.68 12.33
C ASP A 223 18.57 -9.64 13.83
N SER A 224 18.02 -8.67 14.55
CA SER A 224 18.16 -8.49 16.00
C SER A 224 17.43 -9.60 16.79
N ALA A 225 17.64 -9.62 18.11
CA ALA A 225 16.89 -10.51 19.01
C ALA A 225 15.38 -10.29 18.87
N ALA A 226 14.94 -9.02 18.77
CA ALA A 226 13.52 -8.67 18.56
C ALA A 226 12.95 -9.25 17.25
N GLY A 227 13.71 -9.21 16.16
CA GLY A 227 13.31 -9.81 14.90
C GLY A 227 13.23 -11.34 14.98
N VAL A 228 14.18 -11.97 15.65
CA VAL A 228 14.16 -13.43 15.88
C VAL A 228 12.96 -13.83 16.72
N ASP A 229 12.64 -13.09 17.78
CA ASP A 229 11.49 -13.38 18.66
C ASP A 229 10.17 -13.21 17.90
N ALA A 230 10.02 -12.13 17.14
CA ALA A 230 8.85 -11.87 16.31
C ALA A 230 8.62 -12.95 15.25
N LEU A 231 9.67 -13.36 14.51
CA LEU A 231 9.54 -14.40 13.49
C LEU A 231 9.34 -15.80 14.12
N SER A 232 9.96 -16.08 15.28
CA SER A 232 9.77 -17.34 15.99
C SER A 232 8.34 -17.49 16.46
N PHE A 233 7.72 -16.41 16.94
CA PHE A 233 6.30 -16.42 17.35
C PHE A 233 5.38 -16.87 16.21
N LEU A 234 5.51 -16.25 15.02
CA LEU A 234 4.69 -16.64 13.86
C LEU A 234 5.03 -18.05 13.36
N ARG A 235 6.31 -18.44 13.37
CA ARG A 235 6.74 -19.79 13.03
C ARG A 235 6.05 -20.83 13.94
N ASP A 236 6.04 -20.59 15.23
CA ASP A 236 5.39 -21.51 16.18
C ASP A 236 3.90 -21.67 15.89
N MET A 237 3.22 -20.57 15.53
CA MET A 237 1.81 -20.64 15.11
C MET A 237 1.62 -21.44 13.82
N ALA A 238 2.52 -21.26 12.84
CA ALA A 238 2.42 -21.90 11.54
C ALA A 238 2.83 -23.38 11.60
N VAL A 239 3.97 -23.70 12.23
CA VAL A 239 4.59 -25.03 12.19
C VAL A 239 4.16 -25.91 13.34
N ASP A 240 4.23 -25.40 14.57
CA ASP A 240 3.98 -26.20 15.77
C ASP A 240 2.49 -26.27 16.09
N ASP A 241 1.80 -25.13 16.10
CA ASP A 241 0.35 -25.04 16.35
C ASP A 241 -0.48 -25.43 15.11
N ARG A 242 0.05 -25.20 13.92
CA ARG A 242 -0.63 -25.39 12.63
C ARG A 242 -1.95 -24.65 12.54
N SER A 243 -1.97 -23.45 13.11
CA SER A 243 -3.15 -22.58 13.21
C SER A 243 -3.19 -21.51 12.12
N VAL A 244 -2.20 -21.46 11.23
CA VAL A 244 -2.08 -20.45 10.17
C VAL A 244 -2.29 -21.08 8.80
N TYR A 245 -3.15 -20.46 8.00
CA TYR A 245 -3.20 -20.68 6.56
C TYR A 245 -2.08 -19.86 5.89
N LEU A 246 -1.18 -20.52 5.22
CA LEU A 246 -0.04 -19.90 4.54
C LEU A 246 -0.39 -19.65 3.07
N ASP A 247 -0.64 -18.40 2.72
CA ASP A 247 -1.05 -17.99 1.38
C ASP A 247 0.16 -17.70 0.49
N GLN A 248 0.21 -18.34 -0.68
CA GLN A 248 1.23 -18.14 -1.70
C GLN A 248 0.86 -17.07 -2.73
N THR A 249 -0.35 -16.46 -2.62
CA THR A 249 -0.94 -15.64 -3.67
C THR A 249 -1.32 -14.23 -3.24
N ASP A 250 -1.13 -13.89 -1.96
CA ASP A 250 -1.49 -12.63 -1.30
C ASP A 250 -3.00 -12.32 -1.21
N THR A 251 -3.84 -13.07 -1.90
CA THR A 251 -5.28 -12.80 -2.00
C THR A 251 -6.17 -13.91 -1.47
N LYS A 252 -5.62 -15.13 -1.35
CA LYS A 252 -6.41 -16.31 -1.00
C LYS A 252 -6.86 -16.32 0.46
N PHE A 253 -6.04 -15.79 1.36
CA PHE A 253 -6.39 -15.72 2.78
C PHE A 253 -7.63 -14.84 3.02
N ALA A 254 -7.76 -13.71 2.31
CA ALA A 254 -8.93 -12.84 2.38
C ALA A 254 -10.19 -13.56 1.87
N GLN A 255 -10.11 -14.24 0.72
CA GLN A 255 -11.23 -15.05 0.17
C GLN A 255 -11.68 -16.18 1.12
N LEU A 256 -10.73 -16.80 1.82
CA LEU A 256 -11.06 -17.83 2.82
C LEU A 256 -11.66 -17.24 4.08
N PHE A 257 -11.26 -16.03 4.46
CA PHE A 257 -11.90 -15.27 5.53
C PHE A 257 -13.35 -14.92 5.18
N GLU A 258 -13.59 -14.44 3.96
CA GLU A 258 -14.95 -14.16 3.43
C GLU A 258 -15.87 -15.40 3.47
N SER A 259 -15.31 -16.57 3.25
CA SER A 259 -16.05 -17.84 3.20
C SER A 259 -16.05 -18.62 4.54
N ASP A 260 -15.85 -17.97 5.67
CA ASP A 260 -15.88 -18.51 7.03
C ASP A 260 -14.89 -19.68 7.27
N ARG A 261 -13.73 -19.64 6.60
CA ARG A 261 -12.66 -20.65 6.69
C ARG A 261 -11.40 -20.16 7.36
N ILE A 262 -11.31 -18.87 7.62
CA ILE A 262 -10.26 -18.26 8.43
C ILE A 262 -10.91 -17.40 9.51
N GLY A 263 -10.45 -17.56 10.75
CA GLY A 263 -11.00 -16.85 11.90
C GLY A 263 -10.52 -15.41 12.02
N MET A 264 -9.26 -15.15 11.68
CA MET A 264 -8.63 -13.85 11.82
C MET A 264 -7.69 -13.55 10.63
N ILE A 265 -7.63 -12.28 10.24
CA ILE A 265 -6.63 -11.74 9.31
C ILE A 265 -6.14 -10.38 9.82
N THR A 266 -4.91 -10.02 9.50
CA THR A 266 -4.42 -8.66 9.62
C THR A 266 -4.55 -7.99 8.26
N SER A 267 -5.35 -6.95 8.16
CA SER A 267 -5.62 -6.25 6.90
C SER A 267 -6.08 -4.82 7.15
N GLY A 268 -6.36 -4.08 6.09
CA GLY A 268 -6.71 -2.67 6.16
C GLY A 268 -8.11 -2.35 5.63
N PRO A 269 -8.42 -1.05 5.48
CA PRO A 269 -9.75 -0.58 5.09
C PRO A 269 -10.20 -1.07 3.70
N TRP A 270 -9.27 -1.43 2.83
CA TRP A 270 -9.55 -1.99 1.49
C TRP A 270 -10.39 -3.29 1.51
N GLU A 271 -10.36 -4.05 2.60
CA GLU A 271 -11.14 -5.28 2.74
C GLU A 271 -12.62 -5.03 3.03
N LEU A 272 -12.95 -3.92 3.70
CA LEU A 272 -14.27 -3.73 4.30
C LEU A 272 -15.42 -3.73 3.28
N SER A 273 -15.19 -3.15 2.11
CA SER A 273 -16.20 -3.12 1.02
C SER A 273 -16.44 -4.52 0.42
N ALA A 274 -15.40 -5.32 0.27
CA ALA A 274 -15.51 -6.71 -0.21
C ALA A 274 -16.24 -7.57 0.81
N LEU A 275 -15.87 -7.50 2.09
CA LEU A 275 -16.52 -8.22 3.19
C LEU A 275 -18.02 -7.89 3.30
N LYS A 276 -18.38 -6.61 3.18
CA LYS A 276 -19.77 -6.17 3.15
C LYS A 276 -20.53 -6.77 1.96
N THR A 277 -19.92 -6.75 0.78
CA THR A 277 -20.55 -7.28 -0.44
C THR A 277 -20.73 -8.80 -0.37
N ALA A 278 -19.77 -9.51 0.19
CA ALA A 278 -19.84 -10.95 0.45
C ALA A 278 -20.86 -11.31 1.54
N GLY A 279 -21.29 -10.35 2.37
CA GLY A 279 -22.17 -10.58 3.51
C GLY A 279 -21.47 -11.27 4.68
N THR A 280 -20.14 -11.17 4.76
CA THR A 280 -19.33 -11.76 5.82
C THR A 280 -19.62 -11.07 7.16
N SER A 281 -19.83 -11.85 8.21
CA SER A 281 -20.00 -11.34 9.57
C SER A 281 -18.62 -11.17 10.20
N TYR A 282 -18.20 -9.94 10.48
CA TYR A 282 -16.87 -9.64 11.01
C TYR A 282 -16.89 -8.52 12.05
N GLY A 283 -15.80 -8.40 12.78
CA GLY A 283 -15.49 -7.23 13.59
C GLY A 283 -14.04 -6.80 13.36
N VAL A 284 -13.72 -5.59 13.80
CA VAL A 284 -12.39 -4.98 13.69
C VAL A 284 -11.93 -4.50 15.05
N VAL A 285 -10.68 -4.74 15.38
CA VAL A 285 -9.99 -4.16 16.55
C VAL A 285 -8.57 -3.76 16.14
N GLN A 286 -7.91 -2.93 16.92
CA GLN A 286 -6.47 -2.67 16.73
C GLN A 286 -5.66 -3.98 16.79
N LEU A 287 -4.42 -3.98 16.31
CA LEU A 287 -3.55 -5.16 16.39
C LEU A 287 -3.35 -5.58 17.86
N PRO A 288 -3.18 -6.88 18.12
CA PRO A 288 -2.71 -7.33 19.43
C PRO A 288 -1.42 -6.62 19.82
N GLY A 289 -1.19 -6.42 21.11
CA GLY A 289 -0.05 -5.64 21.60
C GLY A 289 1.01 -6.46 22.30
N THR A 290 2.21 -5.89 22.38
CA THR A 290 3.31 -6.35 23.25
C THR A 290 3.52 -5.29 24.32
N ASP A 291 3.39 -5.67 25.62
CA ASP A 291 3.54 -4.76 26.75
C ASP A 291 2.70 -3.47 26.66
N GLY A 292 1.50 -3.56 26.05
CA GLY A 292 0.60 -2.43 25.85
C GLY A 292 0.95 -1.54 24.65
N ASP A 293 1.94 -1.88 23.86
CA ASP A 293 2.21 -1.25 22.56
C ASP A 293 1.45 -1.99 21.45
N HIS A 294 0.46 -1.33 20.87
CA HIS A 294 -0.36 -1.80 19.76
C HIS A 294 0.06 -1.17 18.42
N GLN A 295 1.34 -0.81 18.30
CA GLN A 295 1.85 -0.17 17.09
C GLN A 295 1.48 -0.96 15.83
N THR A 296 0.94 -0.24 14.86
CA THR A 296 0.67 -0.74 13.51
C THR A 296 1.57 -0.05 12.49
N VAL A 297 1.44 -0.44 11.24
CA VAL A 297 2.13 0.18 10.11
C VAL A 297 1.15 1.06 9.34
N SER A 298 1.63 2.20 8.83
CA SER A 298 0.92 3.02 7.83
C SER A 298 1.69 2.99 6.51
N GLY A 299 0.96 2.93 5.42
CA GLY A 299 1.50 2.85 4.08
C GLY A 299 0.87 3.84 3.12
N PRO A 300 1.16 5.14 3.29
CA PRO A 300 0.68 6.11 2.33
C PRO A 300 1.22 5.80 0.93
N ASP A 301 0.32 5.83 -0.04
CA ASP A 301 0.63 5.66 -1.46
C ASP A 301 0.41 6.96 -2.21
N LEU A 302 0.90 7.07 -3.44
CA LEU A 302 0.99 8.32 -4.17
C LEU A 302 0.34 8.24 -5.55
N TRP A 303 -0.22 9.36 -5.99
CA TRP A 303 -0.34 9.71 -7.39
C TRP A 303 0.99 10.36 -7.82
N THR A 304 1.90 9.56 -8.36
CA THR A 304 3.21 10.04 -8.84
C THR A 304 3.08 10.63 -10.23
N LEU A 305 3.69 11.80 -10.46
CA LEU A 305 3.67 12.51 -11.72
C LEU A 305 5.03 12.38 -12.42
N PHE A 306 4.98 12.04 -13.73
CA PHE A 306 6.18 11.78 -14.51
C PHE A 306 6.47 12.88 -15.53
N ASP A 307 7.76 13.19 -15.70
CA ASP A 307 8.25 14.20 -16.61
C ASP A 307 8.47 13.61 -18.03
N ASN A 308 7.47 13.76 -18.88
CA ASN A 308 7.51 13.36 -20.29
C ASN A 308 8.13 14.46 -21.20
N LYS A 309 8.80 15.47 -20.61
CA LYS A 309 9.44 16.58 -21.33
C LYS A 309 8.45 17.40 -22.17
N ASP A 310 7.20 17.49 -21.73
CA ASP A 310 6.14 18.30 -22.31
C ASP A 310 5.49 19.15 -21.21
N VAL A 311 5.65 20.48 -21.30
CA VAL A 311 5.19 21.39 -20.26
C VAL A 311 3.66 21.48 -20.17
N ASN A 312 2.93 21.21 -21.28
CA ASN A 312 1.47 21.20 -21.24
C ASN A 312 0.96 19.94 -20.53
N ARG A 313 1.56 18.78 -20.83
CA ARG A 313 1.22 17.53 -20.14
C ARG A 313 1.55 17.62 -18.64
N ALA A 314 2.74 18.14 -18.29
CA ALA A 314 3.14 18.33 -16.90
C ALA A 314 2.16 19.26 -16.13
N TYR A 315 1.76 20.36 -16.77
CA TYR A 315 0.79 21.31 -16.21
C TYR A 315 -0.56 20.62 -15.92
N TRP A 316 -1.16 20.00 -16.94
CA TRP A 316 -2.49 19.41 -16.81
C TRP A 316 -2.51 18.15 -15.95
N ALA A 317 -1.45 17.35 -15.94
CA ALA A 317 -1.31 16.23 -14.99
C ALA A 317 -1.26 16.71 -13.54
N THR A 318 -0.54 17.82 -13.29
CA THR A 318 -0.45 18.44 -11.96
C THR A 318 -1.79 19.03 -11.54
N ASP A 319 -2.46 19.76 -12.43
CA ASP A 319 -3.77 20.37 -12.16
C ASP A 319 -4.83 19.31 -11.85
N PHE A 320 -4.89 18.25 -12.66
CA PHE A 320 -5.80 17.13 -12.44
C PHE A 320 -5.56 16.46 -11.08
N VAL A 321 -4.31 16.15 -10.72
CA VAL A 321 -4.04 15.46 -9.45
C VAL A 321 -4.29 16.37 -8.24
N LYS A 322 -4.02 17.68 -8.34
CA LYS A 322 -4.45 18.66 -7.33
C LYS A 322 -5.97 18.61 -7.12
N TRP A 323 -6.73 18.66 -8.22
CA TRP A 323 -8.19 18.60 -8.19
C TRP A 323 -8.67 17.24 -7.61
N LEU A 324 -8.09 16.12 -8.09
CA LEU A 324 -8.46 14.77 -7.66
C LEU A 324 -8.23 14.54 -6.15
N THR A 325 -7.20 15.15 -5.59
CA THR A 325 -6.86 15.04 -4.17
C THR A 325 -7.40 16.18 -3.31
N ALA A 326 -8.23 17.06 -3.87
CA ALA A 326 -8.95 18.06 -3.08
C ALA A 326 -10.04 17.37 -2.25
N LYS A 327 -10.43 18.01 -1.15
CA LYS A 327 -11.34 17.42 -0.15
C LYS A 327 -12.61 16.81 -0.74
N GLU A 328 -13.28 17.53 -1.65
CA GLU A 328 -14.53 17.05 -2.25
C GLU A 328 -14.33 15.77 -3.06
N GLN A 329 -13.26 15.70 -3.87
CA GLN A 329 -12.95 14.54 -4.69
C GLN A 329 -12.44 13.40 -3.83
N ASP A 330 -11.68 13.67 -2.76
CA ASP A 330 -11.23 12.66 -1.82
C ASP A 330 -12.41 11.98 -1.11
N GLU A 331 -13.39 12.75 -0.63
CA GLU A 331 -14.62 12.21 -0.06
C GLU A 331 -15.39 11.34 -1.06
N ARG A 332 -15.42 11.73 -2.33
CA ARG A 332 -16.11 11.01 -3.41
C ARG A 332 -15.36 9.76 -3.89
N PHE A 333 -14.07 9.69 -3.69
CA PHE A 333 -13.25 8.55 -4.07
C PHE A 333 -12.81 7.74 -2.84
N ASN A 334 -11.81 8.18 -2.09
CA ASN A 334 -11.25 7.38 -0.99
C ASN A 334 -12.27 7.02 0.08
N VAL A 335 -13.02 7.99 0.56
CA VAL A 335 -14.06 7.73 1.57
C VAL A 335 -15.15 6.82 1.00
N ALA A 336 -15.57 7.02 -0.24
CA ALA A 336 -16.63 6.21 -0.86
C ALA A 336 -16.22 4.74 -1.09
N VAL A 337 -14.94 4.46 -1.36
CA VAL A 337 -14.45 3.06 -1.48
C VAL A 337 -14.13 2.44 -0.11
N GLY A 338 -14.11 3.23 0.95
CA GLY A 338 -13.85 2.77 2.32
C GLY A 338 -12.39 2.91 2.75
N ASN A 339 -11.58 3.69 2.03
CA ASN A 339 -10.26 4.09 2.49
C ASN A 339 -10.34 5.12 3.62
N LEU A 340 -9.23 5.33 4.31
CA LEU A 340 -9.11 6.40 5.29
C LEU A 340 -8.96 7.75 4.57
N PRO A 341 -9.47 8.86 5.17
CA PRO A 341 -9.34 10.19 4.62
C PRO A 341 -7.88 10.61 4.43
N LEU A 342 -7.56 11.25 3.32
CA LEU A 342 -6.22 11.79 3.07
C LEU A 342 -5.88 12.96 4.00
N ARG A 343 -6.89 13.73 4.38
CA ARG A 343 -6.73 14.96 5.15
C ARG A 343 -7.28 14.81 6.57
N SER A 344 -6.58 15.38 7.53
CA SER A 344 -6.98 15.31 8.94
C SER A 344 -8.37 15.92 9.22
N SER A 345 -8.76 16.95 8.46
CA SER A 345 -10.07 17.60 8.60
C SER A 345 -11.24 16.72 8.13
N GLU A 346 -10.99 15.71 7.29
CA GLU A 346 -12.03 14.83 6.74
C GLU A 346 -12.43 13.70 7.68
N ALA A 347 -11.57 13.35 8.65
CA ALA A 347 -11.87 12.32 9.65
C ALA A 347 -13.15 12.59 10.49
N THR A 348 -13.62 13.83 10.49
CA THR A 348 -14.88 14.25 11.16
C THR A 348 -15.95 14.74 10.20
N SER A 349 -15.74 14.56 8.89
CA SER A 349 -16.72 14.97 7.88
C SER A 349 -17.99 14.10 7.93
N GLU A 350 -19.11 14.66 7.47
CA GLU A 350 -20.36 13.91 7.40
C GLU A 350 -20.24 12.70 6.46
N ALA A 351 -19.51 12.83 5.36
CA ALA A 351 -19.26 11.78 4.41
C ALA A 351 -18.53 10.59 5.06
N PHE A 352 -17.42 10.86 5.77
CA PHE A 352 -16.68 9.81 6.49
C PHE A 352 -17.54 9.17 7.59
N LEU A 353 -18.23 9.95 8.40
CA LEU A 353 -19.07 9.42 9.48
C LEU A 353 -20.25 8.59 8.97
N GLN A 354 -20.79 8.88 7.79
CA GLN A 354 -21.79 8.04 7.14
C GLN A 354 -21.18 6.76 6.60
N GLN A 355 -20.01 6.83 5.98
CA GLN A 355 -19.33 5.65 5.46
C GLN A 355 -18.87 4.71 6.58
N ALA A 356 -18.39 5.24 7.70
CA ALA A 356 -18.04 4.44 8.87
C ALA A 356 -19.24 3.67 9.45
N LYS A 357 -20.46 4.23 9.35
CA LYS A 357 -21.69 3.48 9.69
C LYS A 357 -22.03 2.40 8.66
N ALA A 358 -21.69 2.64 7.40
CA ALA A 358 -21.95 1.70 6.31
C ALA A 358 -20.95 0.55 6.23
N LEU A 359 -19.71 0.80 6.69
CA LEU A 359 -18.60 -0.16 6.74
C LEU A 359 -18.15 -0.33 8.20
N PRO A 360 -18.71 -1.29 8.95
CA PRO A 360 -18.35 -1.53 10.34
C PRO A 360 -16.83 -1.74 10.51
N GLY A 361 -16.23 -1.01 11.45
CA GLY A 361 -14.79 -1.06 11.74
C GLY A 361 -13.94 -0.03 11.00
N LEU A 362 -14.49 0.75 10.06
CA LEU A 362 -13.77 1.84 9.43
C LEU A 362 -13.39 2.94 10.44
N ASP A 363 -14.25 3.22 11.40
CA ASP A 363 -14.00 4.11 12.54
C ASP A 363 -12.88 3.59 13.43
N VAL A 364 -12.85 2.29 13.73
CA VAL A 364 -11.77 1.65 14.48
C VAL A 364 -10.43 1.79 13.76
N MET A 365 -10.41 1.58 12.44
CA MET A 365 -9.19 1.75 11.63
C MET A 365 -8.73 3.21 11.59
N GLN A 366 -9.67 4.17 11.55
CA GLN A 366 -9.34 5.59 11.65
C GLN A 366 -8.72 5.93 13.01
N GLU A 367 -9.28 5.44 14.10
CA GLU A 367 -8.70 5.59 15.45
C GLU A 367 -7.34 4.91 15.57
N ASN A 368 -7.16 3.73 14.95
CA ASN A 368 -5.91 2.99 14.93
C ASN A 368 -4.76 3.73 14.19
N SER A 369 -5.06 4.74 13.39
CA SER A 369 -4.04 5.61 12.80
C SER A 369 -3.13 6.27 13.83
N ALA A 370 -3.62 6.46 15.07
CA ALA A 370 -2.81 6.93 16.19
C ALA A 370 -1.71 5.93 16.62
N ASN A 371 -1.88 4.65 16.32
CA ASN A 371 -0.91 3.59 16.57
C ASN A 371 0.09 3.41 15.42
N ALA A 372 -0.12 4.05 14.28
CA ALA A 372 0.80 4.03 13.15
C ALA A 372 1.97 5.00 13.37
N LYS A 373 2.87 4.64 14.30
CA LYS A 373 4.00 5.49 14.72
C LYS A 373 5.14 5.52 13.69
N GLN A 374 5.20 4.53 12.81
CA GLN A 374 6.22 4.36 11.81
C GLN A 374 5.61 3.98 10.46
N THR A 375 6.27 4.38 9.39
CA THR A 375 5.96 3.96 8.01
C THR A 375 7.05 3.00 7.51
N ARG A 376 6.79 2.37 6.39
CA ARG A 376 7.84 1.67 5.64
C ARG A 376 8.96 2.66 5.30
N PRO A 377 10.23 2.22 5.32
CA PRO A 377 11.33 3.08 4.92
C PRO A 377 11.21 3.54 3.47
N THR A 378 11.46 4.80 3.23
CA THR A 378 11.52 5.40 1.89
C THR A 378 12.97 5.60 1.44
N VAL A 379 13.85 4.63 1.73
CA VAL A 379 15.26 4.67 1.33
C VAL A 379 15.49 3.91 0.02
N PRO A 380 16.49 4.32 -0.78
CA PRO A 380 16.91 3.55 -1.94
C PRO A 380 17.29 2.12 -1.55
N GLY A 381 16.90 1.14 -2.38
CA GLY A 381 17.17 -0.28 -2.08
C GLY A 381 16.16 -0.96 -1.15
N TYR A 382 15.15 -0.22 -0.62
CA TYR A 382 14.12 -0.81 0.25
C TYR A 382 13.41 -2.01 -0.40
N ASN A 383 13.07 -1.95 -1.67
CA ASN A 383 12.37 -3.06 -2.35
C ASN A 383 13.20 -4.36 -2.29
N GLY A 384 14.51 -4.28 -2.51
CA GLY A 384 15.38 -5.45 -2.38
C GLY A 384 15.56 -5.91 -0.93
N LEU A 385 15.50 -4.99 0.03
CA LEU A 385 15.46 -5.34 1.46
C LEU A 385 14.17 -6.09 1.80
N SER A 386 13.03 -5.56 1.36
CA SER A 386 11.71 -6.15 1.58
C SER A 386 11.62 -7.55 0.99
N GLU A 387 12.06 -7.73 -0.26
CA GLU A 387 12.12 -9.05 -0.92
C GLU A 387 12.99 -10.04 -0.14
N ALA A 388 14.19 -9.63 0.29
CA ALA A 388 15.08 -10.50 1.05
C ALA A 388 14.46 -10.93 2.39
N PHE A 389 13.84 -9.98 3.11
CA PHE A 389 13.15 -10.25 4.37
C PHE A 389 11.90 -11.10 4.17
N GLY A 390 11.03 -10.77 3.20
CA GLY A 390 9.81 -11.51 2.89
C GLY A 390 10.08 -12.97 2.53
N ASN A 391 11.11 -13.23 1.72
CA ASN A 391 11.55 -14.58 1.40
C ASN A 391 12.01 -15.35 2.64
N ALA A 392 12.74 -14.72 3.56
CA ALA A 392 13.16 -15.36 4.81
C ALA A 392 11.95 -15.70 5.71
N VAL A 393 10.99 -14.77 5.85
CA VAL A 393 9.74 -15.01 6.57
C VAL A 393 8.99 -16.19 5.95
N ALA A 394 8.78 -16.19 4.63
CA ALA A 394 8.09 -17.26 3.91
C ALA A 394 8.72 -18.63 4.14
N HIS A 395 10.04 -18.74 4.01
CA HIS A 395 10.79 -20.00 4.27
C HIS A 395 10.58 -20.51 5.70
N VAL A 396 10.75 -19.64 6.68
CA VAL A 396 10.63 -20.01 8.11
C VAL A 396 9.22 -20.45 8.45
N LEU A 397 8.19 -19.75 7.96
CA LEU A 397 6.79 -20.11 8.23
C LEU A 397 6.37 -21.42 7.53
N GLN A 398 7.00 -21.77 6.44
CA GLN A 398 6.80 -23.07 5.77
C GLN A 398 7.53 -24.23 6.49
N GLY A 399 8.28 -23.95 7.53
CA GLY A 399 9.03 -24.93 8.31
C GLY A 399 10.46 -25.15 7.82
N ASP A 400 10.93 -24.34 6.88
CA ASP A 400 12.25 -24.42 6.29
C ASP A 400 13.22 -23.45 6.99
N GLY A 401 14.03 -23.97 7.90
CA GLY A 401 15.11 -23.22 8.49
C GLY A 401 14.80 -22.64 9.88
N ASP A 402 15.85 -22.09 10.45
CA ASP A 402 15.89 -21.45 11.76
C ASP A 402 15.74 -19.94 11.62
N PRO A 403 14.85 -19.27 12.37
CA PRO A 403 14.59 -17.83 12.27
C PRO A 403 15.85 -16.96 12.31
N LYS A 404 16.77 -17.23 13.24
CA LYS A 404 17.99 -16.48 13.40
C LYS A 404 18.91 -16.57 12.18
N THR A 405 19.05 -17.77 11.64
CA THR A 405 19.89 -18.02 10.46
C THR A 405 19.27 -17.38 9.22
N ALA A 406 17.95 -17.52 9.03
CA ALA A 406 17.23 -16.95 7.92
C ALA A 406 17.30 -15.41 7.91
N LEU A 407 17.04 -14.77 9.06
CA LEU A 407 17.10 -13.31 9.18
C LEU A 407 18.52 -12.76 8.94
N ARG A 408 19.57 -13.44 9.42
CA ARG A 408 20.94 -13.01 9.14
C ARG A 408 21.27 -13.07 7.65
N GLN A 409 20.87 -14.13 6.96
CA GLN A 409 21.08 -14.25 5.51
C GLN A 409 20.29 -13.20 4.73
N ALA A 410 19.08 -12.92 5.16
CA ALA A 410 18.25 -11.84 4.61
C ALA A 410 18.87 -10.46 4.85
N SER A 411 19.43 -10.21 6.04
CA SER A 411 20.14 -8.97 6.38
C SER A 411 21.35 -8.74 5.47
N ASP A 412 22.17 -9.78 5.23
CA ASP A 412 23.31 -9.72 4.29
C ASP A 412 22.85 -9.35 2.86
N ALA A 413 21.72 -9.93 2.40
CA ALA A 413 21.15 -9.63 1.08
C ALA A 413 20.55 -8.21 1.02
N ALA A 414 19.81 -7.80 2.06
CA ALA A 414 19.23 -6.48 2.21
C ALA A 414 20.30 -5.38 2.20
N ASP A 415 21.41 -5.58 2.93
CA ASP A 415 22.55 -4.66 2.96
C ASP A 415 23.18 -4.50 1.57
N LYS A 416 23.20 -5.55 0.78
CA LYS A 416 23.65 -5.46 -0.61
C LYS A 416 22.71 -4.61 -1.46
N ALA A 417 21.40 -4.81 -1.32
CA ALA A 417 20.39 -4.03 -2.02
C ALA A 417 20.45 -2.53 -1.63
N LEU A 418 20.57 -2.23 -0.34
CA LEU A 418 20.72 -0.86 0.17
C LEU A 418 21.96 -0.14 -0.37
N ARG A 419 23.06 -0.86 -0.59
CA ARG A 419 24.28 -0.27 -1.20
C ARG A 419 24.15 -0.07 -2.72
N GLN A 420 23.27 -0.76 -3.38
CA GLN A 420 23.05 -0.70 -4.84
C GLN A 420 21.93 0.28 -5.23
N GLY A 421 20.98 0.50 -4.34
CA GLY A 421 19.92 1.51 -4.49
C GLY A 421 20.41 2.89 -4.21
#